data_7e05ef214073526b06cb93da02328834
#
_entry.id   7e05ef214073526b06cb93da02328834
#
_cell.length_a   1.000
_cell.length_b   1.000
_cell.length_c   1.000
_cell.angle_alpha   90.00
_cell.angle_beta   90.00
_cell.angle_gamma   90.00
#
_symmetry.space_group_name_H-M   'P 1'
#
loop_
_entity.id
_entity.type
_entity.pdbx_description
1 polymer ?
#
loop_
_entity_poly.entity_id
_entity_poly.type
_entity_poly.pdbx_seq_one_letter_code
_entity_poly.pdbx_strand_id
1 'polypeptide(L)'
;VSSSSIYGGTYNLLAVTMKKMGVDVTFVDPDCTKEELNAAFKENTKAVFGESIANPALTVLDIEKFAKAAHAHGVPLIVDNTFPTPVNLRPIEWGADIVTHSTTKYMDGHGAALGGAIIDAGKFDWMAHADKFPGLCTPDESYHGITYAEKFGKEGAFITKCTSQLMRDLGCAQSPQSAFILNLGLESLHVRMPRHVENGQAVAEFLE
;
A
#
# COMPACT_ATOMS: atom_id res chain seq x y z
N VAL A 1 -2.01 -12.37 1.76
CA VAL A 1 -3.44 -12.21 2.09
C VAL A 1 -3.90 -10.86 1.59
N SER A 2 -5.12 -10.74 1.09
CA SER A 2 -5.68 -9.46 0.65
C SER A 2 -7.15 -9.36 1.03
N SER A 3 -7.62 -8.15 1.36
CA SER A 3 -9.05 -7.87 1.34
C SER A 3 -9.61 -8.19 -0.04
N SER A 4 -10.83 -8.73 -0.12
CA SER A 4 -11.54 -8.99 -1.38
C SER A 4 -12.19 -7.73 -1.96
N SER A 5 -12.49 -6.75 -1.10
CA SER A 5 -12.99 -5.43 -1.51
C SER A 5 -11.82 -4.50 -1.80
N ILE A 6 -11.38 -4.49 -3.06
CA ILE A 6 -10.29 -3.67 -3.57
C ILE A 6 -10.57 -3.27 -5.02
N TYR A 7 -9.83 -2.30 -5.54
CA TYR A 7 -9.93 -1.87 -6.94
C TYR A 7 -9.76 -3.04 -7.92
N GLY A 8 -10.64 -3.11 -8.92
CA GLY A 8 -10.67 -4.22 -9.87
C GLY A 8 -9.36 -4.48 -10.60
N GLY A 9 -8.57 -3.44 -10.89
CA GLY A 9 -7.24 -3.57 -11.48
C GLY A 9 -6.26 -4.25 -10.53
N THR A 10 -6.29 -3.90 -9.24
CA THR A 10 -5.48 -4.54 -8.20
C THR A 10 -5.93 -5.98 -7.96
N TYR A 11 -7.24 -6.23 -7.93
CA TYR A 11 -7.78 -7.58 -7.84
C TYR A 11 -7.27 -8.46 -8.99
N ASN A 12 -7.38 -7.99 -10.23
CA ASN A 12 -6.88 -8.73 -11.40
C ASN A 12 -5.36 -8.93 -11.35
N LEU A 13 -4.61 -7.91 -10.91
CA LEU A 13 -3.16 -8.03 -10.71
C LEU A 13 -2.85 -9.19 -9.76
N LEU A 14 -3.47 -9.22 -8.59
CA LEU A 14 -3.23 -10.22 -7.55
C LEU A 14 -3.76 -11.60 -7.92
N ALA A 15 -5.00 -11.68 -8.43
CA ALA A 15 -5.66 -12.96 -8.69
C ALA A 15 -5.15 -13.65 -9.97
N VAL A 16 -4.69 -12.90 -10.96
CA VAL A 16 -4.36 -13.43 -12.29
C VAL A 16 -2.90 -13.22 -12.65
N THR A 17 -2.43 -11.97 -12.65
CA THR A 17 -1.10 -11.64 -13.16
C THR A 17 0.01 -12.14 -12.24
N MET A 18 -0.08 -11.84 -10.95
CA MET A 18 0.92 -12.25 -9.96
C MET A 18 0.95 -13.76 -9.79
N LYS A 19 -0.17 -14.44 -9.95
CA LYS A 19 -0.24 -15.90 -9.93
C LYS A 19 0.64 -16.53 -11.02
N LYS A 20 0.70 -15.94 -12.20
CA LYS A 20 1.59 -16.38 -13.29
C LYS A 20 3.07 -16.18 -12.96
N MET A 21 3.37 -15.32 -12.00
CA MET A 21 4.72 -15.03 -11.48
C MET A 21 5.04 -15.86 -10.21
N GLY A 22 4.18 -16.80 -9.83
CA GLY A 22 4.38 -17.68 -8.66
C GLY A 22 3.95 -17.04 -7.34
N VAL A 23 3.16 -15.96 -7.36
CA VAL A 23 2.61 -15.35 -6.16
C VAL A 23 1.13 -15.69 -6.02
N ASP A 24 0.80 -16.44 -4.97
CA ASP A 24 -0.59 -16.78 -4.62
C ASP A 24 -1.16 -15.75 -3.63
N VAL A 25 -2.46 -15.49 -3.75
CA VAL A 25 -3.17 -14.59 -2.84
C VAL A 25 -4.41 -15.29 -2.28
N THR A 26 -4.57 -15.22 -0.97
CA THR A 26 -5.81 -15.61 -0.28
C THR A 26 -6.61 -14.34 -0.04
N PHE A 27 -7.82 -14.26 -0.62
CA PHE A 27 -8.73 -13.15 -0.41
C PHE A 27 -9.63 -13.42 0.80
N VAL A 28 -9.88 -12.38 1.61
CA VAL A 28 -10.77 -12.41 2.76
C VAL A 28 -11.77 -11.27 2.67
N ASP A 29 -12.96 -11.47 3.20
CA ASP A 29 -13.94 -10.40 3.36
C ASP A 29 -13.36 -9.32 4.30
N PRO A 30 -13.46 -8.02 4.00
CA PRO A 30 -13.00 -6.96 4.92
C PRO A 30 -13.72 -7.01 6.27
N ASP A 31 -14.97 -7.52 6.30
CA ASP A 31 -15.77 -7.67 7.52
C ASP A 31 -15.59 -9.03 8.22
N CYS A 32 -14.68 -9.90 7.69
CA CYS A 32 -14.39 -11.20 8.28
C CYS A 32 -14.02 -11.09 9.78
N THR A 33 -14.30 -12.17 10.51
CA THR A 33 -13.89 -12.28 11.91
C THR A 33 -12.37 -12.33 12.04
N LYS A 34 -11.85 -12.14 13.25
CA LYS A 34 -10.41 -12.28 13.52
C LYS A 34 -9.93 -13.71 13.26
N GLU A 35 -10.76 -14.68 13.55
CA GLU A 35 -10.49 -16.10 13.36
C GLU A 35 -10.37 -16.44 11.86
N GLU A 36 -11.31 -15.96 11.05
CA GLU A 36 -11.27 -16.14 9.59
C GLU A 36 -10.07 -15.44 8.96
N LEU A 37 -9.76 -14.21 9.41
CA LEU A 37 -8.57 -13.48 8.95
C LEU A 37 -7.29 -14.25 9.27
N ASN A 38 -7.14 -14.74 10.51
CA ASN A 38 -5.96 -15.51 10.91
C ASN A 38 -5.85 -16.84 10.16
N ALA A 39 -6.96 -17.50 9.86
CA ALA A 39 -6.97 -18.75 9.09
C ALA A 39 -6.53 -18.58 7.61
N ALA A 40 -6.55 -17.35 7.09
CA ALA A 40 -6.10 -17.06 5.72
C ALA A 40 -4.58 -17.02 5.57
N PHE A 41 -3.82 -16.93 6.66
CA PHE A 41 -2.37 -16.92 6.62
C PHE A 41 -1.79 -18.32 6.40
N LYS A 42 -0.73 -18.37 5.63
CA LYS A 42 0.08 -19.57 5.38
C LYS A 42 1.51 -19.30 5.83
N GLU A 43 2.30 -20.35 6.01
CA GLU A 43 3.72 -20.23 6.39
C GLU A 43 4.51 -19.31 5.45
N ASN A 44 4.22 -19.39 4.14
CA ASN A 44 4.85 -18.56 3.12
C ASN A 44 4.17 -17.22 2.87
N THR A 45 3.22 -16.80 3.70
CA THR A 45 2.63 -15.45 3.59
C THR A 45 3.69 -14.37 3.83
N LYS A 46 3.75 -13.37 2.94
CA LYS A 46 4.74 -12.29 2.95
C LYS A 46 4.16 -10.91 3.26
N ALA A 47 2.88 -10.70 3.01
CA ALA A 47 2.23 -9.42 3.28
C ALA A 47 0.71 -9.56 3.39
N VAL A 48 0.10 -8.56 3.99
CA VAL A 48 -1.34 -8.32 3.93
C VAL A 48 -1.59 -7.04 3.13
N PHE A 49 -2.62 -7.04 2.28
CA PHE A 49 -3.00 -5.88 1.47
C PHE A 49 -4.47 -5.55 1.65
N GLY A 50 -4.79 -4.26 1.64
CA GLY A 50 -6.17 -3.77 1.60
C GLY A 50 -6.26 -2.34 1.11
N GLU A 51 -7.46 -1.89 0.80
CA GLU A 51 -7.74 -0.48 0.50
C GLU A 51 -8.45 0.16 1.69
N SER A 52 -8.03 1.35 2.08
CA SER A 52 -8.65 2.09 3.19
C SER A 52 -10.14 2.39 2.96
N ILE A 53 -10.49 2.75 1.73
CA ILE A 53 -11.86 2.81 1.22
C ILE A 53 -11.88 2.12 -0.14
N ALA A 54 -12.60 1.03 -0.23
CA ALA A 54 -12.59 0.16 -1.40
C ALA A 54 -13.33 0.76 -2.61
N ASN A 55 -12.76 0.60 -3.80
CA ASN A 55 -13.39 0.93 -5.07
C ASN A 55 -13.93 -0.37 -5.75
N PRO A 56 -15.22 -0.52 -6.08
CA PRO A 56 -16.28 0.49 -5.98
C PRO A 56 -17.17 0.36 -4.73
N ALA A 57 -16.92 -0.61 -3.86
CA ALA A 57 -17.86 -0.99 -2.79
C ALA A 57 -17.98 0.06 -1.67
N LEU A 58 -17.04 1.01 -1.57
CA LEU A 58 -16.92 2.02 -0.51
C LEU A 58 -16.82 1.43 0.91
N THR A 59 -16.49 0.15 1.01
CA THR A 59 -16.22 -0.51 2.28
C THR A 59 -14.99 0.09 2.93
N VAL A 60 -15.10 0.45 4.21
CA VAL A 60 -14.00 0.99 5.01
C VAL A 60 -13.27 -0.15 5.71
N LEU A 61 -11.96 -0.24 5.52
CA LEU A 61 -11.12 -1.28 6.11
C LEU A 61 -10.87 -0.99 7.60
N ASP A 62 -11.10 -1.97 8.47
CA ASP A 62 -10.58 -1.95 9.83
C ASP A 62 -9.06 -2.19 9.83
N ILE A 63 -8.31 -1.09 9.65
CA ILE A 63 -6.84 -1.12 9.52
C ILE A 63 -6.19 -1.75 10.76
N GLU A 64 -6.67 -1.43 11.96
CA GLU A 64 -6.11 -2.00 13.20
C GLU A 64 -6.29 -3.51 13.30
N LYS A 65 -7.46 -4.04 12.89
CA LYS A 65 -7.72 -5.47 12.84
C LYS A 65 -6.72 -6.17 11.92
N PHE A 66 -6.56 -5.64 10.72
CA PHE A 66 -5.65 -6.21 9.71
C PHE A 66 -4.18 -6.07 10.12
N ALA A 67 -3.78 -4.95 10.71
CA ALA A 67 -2.43 -4.73 11.21
C ALA A 67 -2.06 -5.71 12.33
N LYS A 68 -2.95 -5.87 13.32
CA LYS A 68 -2.76 -6.82 14.44
C LYS A 68 -2.60 -8.25 13.93
N ALA A 69 -3.39 -8.66 12.94
CA ALA A 69 -3.26 -9.99 12.33
C ALA A 69 -1.95 -10.13 11.55
N ALA A 70 -1.61 -9.15 10.71
CA ALA A 70 -0.36 -9.14 9.94
C ALA A 70 0.86 -9.26 10.84
N HIS A 71 0.94 -8.42 11.88
CA HIS A 71 2.07 -8.41 12.81
C HIS A 71 2.15 -9.69 13.65
N ALA A 72 1.02 -10.27 14.06
CA ALA A 72 1.01 -11.58 14.76
C ALA A 72 1.59 -12.71 13.90
N HIS A 73 1.51 -12.60 12.58
CA HIS A 73 2.10 -13.53 11.63
C HIS A 73 3.48 -13.08 11.09
N GLY A 74 4.06 -12.00 11.63
CA GLY A 74 5.39 -11.51 11.25
C GLY A 74 5.46 -11.02 9.81
N VAL A 75 4.41 -10.36 9.32
CA VAL A 75 4.36 -9.77 7.97
C VAL A 75 3.82 -8.34 8.00
N PRO A 76 4.22 -7.46 7.06
CA PRO A 76 3.70 -6.09 7.02
C PRO A 76 2.28 -6.01 6.47
N LEU A 77 1.56 -4.98 6.93
CA LEU A 77 0.31 -4.52 6.32
C LEU A 77 0.59 -3.40 5.32
N ILE A 78 0.12 -3.60 4.09
CA ILE A 78 0.15 -2.62 3.00
C ILE A 78 -1.26 -2.09 2.78
N VAL A 79 -1.44 -0.78 2.84
CA VAL A 79 -2.75 -0.14 2.63
C VAL A 79 -2.70 0.83 1.45
N ASP A 80 -3.54 0.60 0.46
CA ASP A 80 -3.81 1.60 -0.56
C ASP A 80 -4.74 2.67 0.01
N ASN A 81 -4.25 3.91 0.06
CA ASN A 81 -4.95 5.06 0.63
C ASN A 81 -5.29 6.12 -0.43
N THR A 82 -5.53 5.68 -1.65
CA THR A 82 -5.76 6.55 -2.80
C THR A 82 -6.96 7.49 -2.60
N PHE A 83 -8.10 6.98 -2.11
CA PHE A 83 -9.32 7.77 -1.99
C PHE A 83 -9.27 8.78 -0.84
N PRO A 84 -8.94 8.39 0.40
CA PRO A 84 -8.87 9.37 1.49
C PRO A 84 -7.76 10.39 1.30
N THR A 85 -6.67 10.03 0.65
CA THR A 85 -5.41 10.80 0.65
C THR A 85 -4.84 10.99 2.05
N PRO A 86 -3.62 11.48 2.24
CA PRO A 86 -3.10 11.73 3.59
C PRO A 86 -3.78 12.91 4.31
N VAL A 87 -4.67 13.65 3.62
CA VAL A 87 -5.46 14.72 4.23
C VAL A 87 -6.55 14.15 5.13
N ASN A 88 -7.29 13.15 4.66
CA ASN A 88 -8.42 12.59 5.41
C ASN A 88 -8.03 11.39 6.27
N LEU A 89 -7.02 10.61 5.86
CA LEU A 89 -6.59 9.41 6.59
C LEU A 89 -5.10 9.17 6.40
N ARG A 90 -4.41 8.83 7.48
CA ARG A 90 -3.01 8.39 7.50
C ARG A 90 -2.91 6.99 8.08
N PRO A 91 -2.96 5.93 7.25
CA PRO A 91 -3.01 4.53 7.71
C PRO A 91 -1.84 4.12 8.62
N ILE A 92 -0.68 4.78 8.51
CA ILE A 92 0.49 4.55 9.39
C ILE A 92 0.16 4.83 10.87
N GLU A 93 -0.73 5.77 11.14
CA GLU A 93 -1.18 6.09 12.51
C GLU A 93 -2.09 4.99 13.08
N TRP A 94 -2.64 4.13 12.20
CA TRP A 94 -3.53 3.03 12.53
C TRP A 94 -2.87 1.64 12.43
N GLY A 95 -1.56 1.61 12.23
CA GLY A 95 -0.77 0.38 12.24
C GLY A 95 -0.36 -0.17 10.87
N ALA A 96 -0.65 0.50 9.78
CA ALA A 96 -0.10 0.13 8.47
C ALA A 96 1.42 0.35 8.45
N ASP A 97 2.15 -0.56 7.83
CA ASP A 97 3.61 -0.48 7.67
C ASP A 97 3.98 0.22 6.37
N ILE A 98 3.21 -0.03 5.32
CA ILE A 98 3.43 0.53 3.99
C ILE A 98 2.11 1.10 3.49
N VAL A 99 2.17 2.29 2.91
CA VAL A 99 1.02 2.94 2.27
C VAL A 99 1.31 3.16 0.81
N THR A 100 0.35 2.83 -0.04
CA THR A 100 0.40 3.11 -1.48
C THR A 100 -0.66 4.13 -1.86
N HIS A 101 -0.38 4.89 -2.91
CA HIS A 101 -1.33 5.80 -3.53
C HIS A 101 -1.23 5.72 -5.05
N SER A 102 -2.36 5.64 -5.73
CA SER A 102 -2.43 6.08 -7.12
C SER A 102 -2.45 7.61 -7.12
N THR A 103 -1.29 8.23 -7.37
CA THR A 103 -1.20 9.70 -7.43
C THR A 103 -1.95 10.27 -8.62
N THR A 104 -2.32 9.43 -9.59
CA THR A 104 -3.20 9.69 -10.72
C THR A 104 -4.55 10.33 -10.33
N LYS A 105 -5.01 10.09 -9.09
CA LYS A 105 -6.36 10.44 -8.62
C LYS A 105 -6.37 11.81 -7.93
N TYR A 106 -6.85 11.88 -6.70
CA TYR A 106 -6.97 13.15 -5.97
C TYR A 106 -5.66 13.91 -5.75
N MET A 107 -4.51 13.20 -5.68
CA MET A 107 -3.22 13.87 -5.49
C MET A 107 -2.85 14.75 -6.68
N ASP A 108 -2.96 14.23 -7.91
CA ASP A 108 -2.85 15.05 -9.13
C ASP A 108 -4.04 16.02 -9.23
N GLY A 109 -5.25 15.51 -9.08
CA GLY A 109 -6.49 16.27 -9.04
C GLY A 109 -6.95 16.84 -10.40
N HIS A 110 -6.20 16.63 -11.48
CA HIS A 110 -6.45 17.19 -12.80
C HIS A 110 -6.69 16.11 -13.87
N GLY A 111 -6.44 14.84 -13.55
CA GLY A 111 -6.49 13.74 -14.53
C GLY A 111 -5.43 13.89 -15.62
N ALA A 112 -4.33 14.56 -15.33
CA ALA A 112 -3.32 14.95 -16.31
C ALA A 112 -2.13 14.00 -16.36
N ALA A 113 -1.80 13.32 -15.26
CA ALA A 113 -0.65 12.45 -15.17
C ALA A 113 -0.94 11.13 -14.45
N LEU A 114 -0.37 10.05 -14.96
CA LEU A 114 -0.34 8.76 -14.26
C LEU A 114 0.84 8.73 -13.30
N GLY A 115 0.63 8.15 -12.12
CA GLY A 115 1.71 7.97 -11.16
C GLY A 115 1.28 7.21 -9.92
N GLY A 116 2.27 6.86 -9.12
CA GLY A 116 2.10 6.19 -7.84
C GLY A 116 3.10 6.67 -6.81
N ALA A 117 2.77 6.48 -5.55
CA ALA A 117 3.68 6.71 -4.43
C ALA A 117 3.63 5.53 -3.46
N ILE A 118 4.78 5.21 -2.90
CA ILE A 118 4.95 4.24 -1.83
C ILE A 118 5.55 4.98 -0.64
N ILE A 119 4.93 4.83 0.52
CA ILE A 119 5.36 5.40 1.78
C ILE A 119 5.62 4.25 2.75
N ASP A 120 6.84 4.17 3.27
CA ASP A 120 7.23 3.23 4.31
C ASP A 120 7.16 3.93 5.68
N ALA A 121 6.48 3.32 6.63
CA ALA A 121 6.43 3.81 8.01
C ALA A 121 7.79 3.71 8.72
N GLY A 122 8.71 2.90 8.21
CA GLY A 122 10.02 2.66 8.81
C GLY A 122 9.94 1.93 10.17
N LYS A 123 8.87 1.19 10.42
CA LYS A 123 8.59 0.57 11.73
C LYS A 123 8.72 -0.94 11.74
N PHE A 124 8.48 -1.59 10.59
CA PHE A 124 8.50 -3.04 10.50
C PHE A 124 9.93 -3.60 10.66
N ASP A 125 10.10 -4.51 11.60
CA ASP A 125 11.41 -5.12 11.88
C ASP A 125 11.69 -6.29 10.93
N TRP A 126 12.30 -5.97 9.78
CA TRP A 126 12.65 -6.95 8.75
C TRP A 126 13.58 -8.05 9.28
N MET A 127 14.54 -7.67 10.15
CA MET A 127 15.53 -8.61 10.68
C MET A 127 14.92 -9.59 11.69
N ALA A 128 13.90 -9.19 12.44
CA ALA A 128 13.17 -10.09 13.33
C ALA A 128 12.42 -11.19 12.57
N HIS A 129 12.20 -11.00 11.26
CA HIS A 129 11.49 -11.94 10.37
C HIS A 129 12.33 -12.28 9.13
N ALA A 130 13.66 -12.37 9.28
CA ALA A 130 14.61 -12.52 8.17
C ALA A 130 14.34 -13.75 7.30
N ASP A 131 13.87 -14.83 7.88
CA ASP A 131 13.44 -16.06 7.18
C ASP A 131 12.33 -15.81 6.15
N LYS A 132 11.46 -14.86 6.42
CA LYS A 132 10.38 -14.47 5.51
C LYS A 132 10.84 -13.47 4.43
N PHE A 133 11.88 -12.67 4.71
CA PHE A 133 12.32 -11.56 3.85
C PHE A 133 13.79 -11.68 3.44
N PRO A 134 14.23 -12.82 2.85
CA PRO A 134 15.63 -12.98 2.45
C PRO A 134 16.09 -11.88 1.49
N GLY A 135 15.21 -11.37 0.61
CA GLY A 135 15.53 -10.28 -0.31
C GLY A 135 15.92 -8.95 0.36
N LEU A 136 15.64 -8.77 1.66
CA LEU A 136 16.06 -7.59 2.44
C LEU A 136 17.16 -7.95 3.48
N CYS A 137 17.19 -9.23 3.91
CA CYS A 137 17.94 -9.68 5.08
C CYS A 137 19.14 -10.58 4.73
N THR A 138 19.44 -10.77 3.44
CA THR A 138 20.65 -11.47 2.98
C THR A 138 21.43 -10.59 2.00
N PRO A 139 22.74 -10.85 1.79
CA PRO A 139 23.53 -10.13 0.80
C PRO A 139 22.91 -10.13 -0.59
N ASP A 140 22.77 -8.97 -1.22
CA ASP A 140 22.18 -8.79 -2.54
C ASP A 140 23.24 -8.41 -3.57
N GLU A 141 23.55 -9.30 -4.50
CA GLU A 141 24.55 -9.07 -5.54
C GLU A 141 24.18 -7.93 -6.49
N SER A 142 22.87 -7.65 -6.68
CA SER A 142 22.42 -6.56 -7.53
C SER A 142 22.72 -5.18 -6.94
N TYR A 143 23.07 -5.11 -5.66
CA TYR A 143 23.48 -3.89 -4.97
C TYR A 143 24.74 -4.08 -4.14
N HIS A 144 25.83 -4.45 -4.81
CA HIS A 144 27.20 -4.58 -4.23
C HIS A 144 27.34 -5.58 -3.09
N GLY A 145 26.49 -6.59 -3.01
CA GLY A 145 26.52 -7.62 -1.96
C GLY A 145 26.12 -7.14 -0.57
N ILE A 146 25.44 -6.00 -0.46
CA ILE A 146 24.95 -5.51 0.84
C ILE A 146 23.68 -6.24 1.29
N THR A 147 23.47 -6.30 2.61
CA THR A 147 22.20 -6.66 3.22
C THR A 147 21.43 -5.38 3.50
N TYR A 148 20.30 -5.17 2.81
CA TYR A 148 19.54 -3.90 2.91
C TYR A 148 19.13 -3.58 4.35
N ALA A 149 18.59 -4.57 5.09
CA ALA A 149 18.11 -4.36 6.45
C ALA A 149 19.23 -4.04 7.44
N GLU A 150 20.42 -4.63 7.27
CA GLU A 150 21.59 -4.30 8.09
C GLU A 150 22.16 -2.91 7.75
N LYS A 151 22.23 -2.58 6.45
CA LYS A 151 22.86 -1.35 5.99
C LYS A 151 22.00 -0.11 6.24
N PHE A 152 20.69 -0.21 6.04
CA PHE A 152 19.77 0.93 6.04
C PHE A 152 18.75 0.89 7.19
N GLY A 153 18.82 -0.12 8.05
CA GLY A 153 17.88 -0.30 9.15
C GLY A 153 16.46 -0.56 8.67
N LYS A 154 15.55 -0.69 9.60
CA LYS A 154 14.12 -0.84 9.29
C LYS A 154 13.53 0.41 8.62
N GLU A 155 14.10 1.57 8.87
CA GLU A 155 13.66 2.87 8.37
C GLU A 155 13.94 3.06 6.87
N GLY A 156 14.95 2.38 6.34
CA GLY A 156 15.38 2.63 4.96
C GLY A 156 15.49 1.40 4.07
N ALA A 157 15.50 0.19 4.63
CA ALA A 157 15.76 -1.03 3.86
C ALA A 157 14.78 -1.23 2.70
N PHE A 158 13.49 -1.17 2.97
CA PHE A 158 12.45 -1.41 1.99
C PHE A 158 12.46 -0.37 0.88
N ILE A 159 12.44 0.92 1.23
CA ILE A 159 12.42 2.02 0.24
C ILE A 159 13.71 2.06 -0.57
N THR A 160 14.86 1.79 0.04
CA THR A 160 16.12 1.73 -0.72
C THR A 160 16.10 0.61 -1.74
N LYS A 161 15.60 -0.58 -1.37
CA LYS A 161 15.45 -1.68 -2.34
C LYS A 161 14.47 -1.33 -3.46
N CYS A 162 13.33 -0.72 -3.12
CA CYS A 162 12.36 -0.28 -4.11
C CYS A 162 12.98 0.68 -5.14
N THR A 163 13.75 1.66 -4.70
CA THR A 163 14.32 2.69 -5.58
C THR A 163 15.59 2.25 -6.27
N SER A 164 16.55 1.66 -5.53
CA SER A 164 17.89 1.37 -6.04
C SER A 164 17.94 0.10 -6.90
N GLN A 165 16.99 -0.80 -6.75
CA GLN A 165 16.93 -2.04 -7.52
C GLN A 165 15.65 -2.13 -8.35
N LEU A 166 14.48 -2.23 -7.71
CA LEU A 166 13.24 -2.56 -8.43
C LEU A 166 12.81 -1.47 -9.43
N MET A 167 12.82 -0.22 -9.00
CA MET A 167 12.49 0.91 -9.88
C MET A 167 13.53 1.07 -11.00
N ARG A 168 14.82 0.93 -10.69
CA ARG A 168 15.90 0.97 -11.67
C ARG A 168 15.75 -0.12 -12.72
N ASP A 169 15.50 -1.36 -12.28
CA ASP A 169 15.55 -2.53 -13.18
C ASP A 169 14.23 -2.75 -13.92
N LEU A 170 13.07 -2.42 -13.32
CA LEU A 170 11.75 -2.58 -13.91
C LEU A 170 11.22 -1.31 -14.59
N GLY A 171 11.86 -0.16 -14.36
CA GLY A 171 11.52 1.09 -15.01
C GLY A 171 10.24 1.77 -14.52
N CYS A 172 9.75 1.43 -13.32
CA CYS A 172 8.55 2.03 -12.72
C CYS A 172 8.82 3.45 -12.19
N ALA A 173 9.60 4.25 -12.90
CA ALA A 173 9.94 5.61 -12.53
C ALA A 173 8.96 6.62 -13.15
N GLN A 174 8.51 7.57 -12.35
CA GLN A 174 7.69 8.68 -12.83
C GLN A 174 8.54 9.65 -13.66
N SER A 175 8.01 10.15 -14.78
CA SER A 175 8.71 11.16 -15.57
C SER A 175 8.83 12.47 -14.79
N PRO A 176 9.88 13.28 -15.01
CA PRO A 176 10.01 14.60 -14.38
C PRO A 176 8.80 15.51 -14.64
N GLN A 177 8.24 15.45 -15.85
CA GLN A 177 7.04 16.22 -16.21
C GLN A 177 5.82 15.78 -15.37
N SER A 178 5.59 14.48 -15.23
CA SER A 178 4.49 13.97 -14.40
C SER A 178 4.70 14.30 -12.91
N ALA A 179 5.95 14.26 -12.43
CA ALA A 179 6.28 14.67 -11.06
C ALA A 179 6.01 16.17 -10.82
N PHE A 180 6.29 17.02 -11.79
CA PHE A 180 5.98 18.45 -11.73
C PHE A 180 4.47 18.70 -11.67
N ILE A 181 3.69 18.05 -12.53
CA ILE A 181 2.22 18.14 -12.53
C ILE A 181 1.66 17.66 -11.18
N LEU A 182 2.15 16.54 -10.65
CA LEU A 182 1.75 16.05 -9.35
C LEU A 182 2.03 17.06 -8.23
N ASN A 183 3.19 17.71 -8.24
CA ASN A 183 3.52 18.75 -7.26
C ASN A 183 2.51 19.89 -7.28
N LEU A 184 2.09 20.36 -8.46
CA LEU A 184 1.06 21.39 -8.59
C LEU A 184 -0.28 20.90 -7.99
N GLY A 185 -0.65 19.65 -8.23
CA GLY A 185 -1.85 19.05 -7.62
C GLY A 185 -1.78 18.99 -6.09
N LEU A 186 -0.62 18.61 -5.55
CA LEU A 186 -0.42 18.52 -4.10
C LEU A 186 -0.56 19.86 -3.37
N GLU A 187 -0.17 20.97 -4.00
CA GLU A 187 -0.29 22.32 -3.42
C GLU A 187 -1.72 22.67 -2.98
N SER A 188 -2.73 22.17 -3.72
CA SER A 188 -4.14 22.43 -3.44
C SER A 188 -4.88 21.27 -2.74
N LEU A 189 -4.22 20.14 -2.51
CA LEU A 189 -4.86 18.92 -1.99
C LEU A 189 -5.57 19.17 -0.65
N HIS A 190 -4.94 19.90 0.26
CA HIS A 190 -5.46 20.19 1.60
C HIS A 190 -6.71 21.08 1.61
N VAL A 191 -6.99 21.82 0.53
CA VAL A 191 -8.22 22.60 0.38
C VAL A 191 -9.27 21.88 -0.47
N ARG A 192 -8.84 21.05 -1.44
CA ARG A 192 -9.76 20.28 -2.28
C ARG A 192 -10.43 19.13 -1.51
N MET A 193 -9.68 18.40 -0.71
CA MET A 193 -10.23 17.23 -0.02
C MET A 193 -11.34 17.56 0.96
N PRO A 194 -11.22 18.56 1.86
CA PRO A 194 -12.35 19.00 2.69
C PRO A 194 -13.58 19.38 1.88
N ARG A 195 -13.40 20.11 0.76
CA ARG A 195 -14.52 20.49 -0.10
C ARG A 195 -15.18 19.28 -0.75
N HIS A 196 -14.42 18.26 -1.18
CA HIS A 196 -14.98 17.01 -1.69
C HIS A 196 -15.82 16.29 -0.62
N VAL A 197 -15.33 16.26 0.63
CA VAL A 197 -16.06 15.64 1.75
C VAL A 197 -17.37 16.39 2.02
N GLU A 198 -17.32 17.72 2.13
CA GLU A 198 -18.54 18.54 2.32
C GLU A 198 -19.57 18.33 1.21
N ASN A 199 -19.11 18.32 -0.04
CA ASN A 199 -20.00 18.12 -1.18
C ASN A 199 -20.56 16.69 -1.19
N GLY A 200 -19.75 15.69 -0.87
CA GLY A 200 -20.20 14.31 -0.77
C GLY A 200 -21.27 14.12 0.31
N GLN A 201 -21.08 14.74 1.48
CA GLN A 201 -22.04 14.71 2.57
C GLN A 201 -23.38 15.35 2.15
N ALA A 202 -23.31 16.55 1.55
CA ALA A 202 -24.51 17.25 1.10
C ALA A 202 -25.31 16.46 0.04
N VAL A 203 -24.60 15.75 -0.85
CA VAL A 203 -25.26 14.89 -1.85
C VAL A 203 -25.88 13.67 -1.18
N ALA A 204 -25.21 13.04 -0.22
CA ALA A 204 -25.75 11.89 0.51
C ALA A 204 -27.04 12.29 1.26
N GLU A 205 -27.03 13.40 1.99
CA GLU A 205 -28.20 13.93 2.71
C GLU A 205 -29.37 14.31 1.77
N PHE A 206 -29.07 14.73 0.55
CA PHE A 206 -30.11 15.03 -0.44
C PHE A 206 -30.76 13.76 -1.02
N LEU A 207 -30.03 12.64 -1.05
CA LEU A 207 -30.52 11.39 -1.63
C LEU A 207 -31.25 10.48 -0.61
N GLU A 208 -31.11 10.75 0.71
CA GLU A 208 -31.87 10.08 1.77
C GLU A 208 -33.31 10.67 1.87
#